data_343e9b80579cec7c2c45d7191a10c152
#
_entry.id   343e9b80579cec7c2c45d7191a10c152
#
_cell.length_a   1.000
_cell.length_b   1.000
_cell.length_c   1.000
_cell.angle_alpha   90.00
_cell.angle_beta   90.00
_cell.angle_gamma   90.00
#
_symmetry.space_group_name_H-M   'P 1'
#
loop_
_entity.id
_entity.type
_entity.pdbx_description
1 polymer ?
#
loop_
_entity_poly.entity_id
_entity_poly.type
_entity_poly.pdbx_seq_one_letter_code
_entity_poly.pdbx_strand_id
1 'polypeptide(L)'
;NAGGVKMVCAFDGEDIKAGPFAGTEGVGKHGFPYFRNRCFIMAKAGADENKVSALKSLYGEILADAEVADWLANEMLLEVDTMSEADVQAHIDNVANIVNQYKDVVVK
;
A
#
# COMPACT_ATOMS: atom_id res chain seq x y z
N ASN A 1 4.10 22.32 4.49
CA ASN A 1 5.56 22.37 4.63
C ASN A 1 5.93 23.29 5.79
N ALA A 2 5.93 22.77 6.99
CA ALA A 2 6.27 23.51 8.21
C ALA A 2 7.80 23.76 8.38
N GLY A 3 8.57 23.72 7.30
CA GLY A 3 9.96 24.18 7.26
C GLY A 3 11.00 23.41 8.07
N GLY A 4 10.63 22.34 8.77
CA GLY A 4 11.51 21.64 9.69
C GLY A 4 11.92 20.22 9.34
N VAL A 5 11.22 19.56 8.39
CA VAL A 5 11.45 18.14 8.06
C VAL A 5 11.55 17.98 6.55
N LYS A 6 12.61 17.31 6.10
CA LYS A 6 12.77 16.88 4.72
C LYS A 6 12.64 15.36 4.65
N MET A 7 11.75 14.85 3.80
CA MET A 7 11.72 13.43 3.49
C MET A 7 12.97 13.09 2.66
N VAL A 8 13.76 12.16 3.12
CA VAL A 8 15.02 11.75 2.48
C VAL A 8 14.77 10.56 1.55
N CYS A 9 13.91 9.62 1.98
CA CYS A 9 13.68 8.37 1.29
C CYS A 9 12.31 7.81 1.70
N ALA A 10 11.65 7.09 0.79
CA ALA A 10 10.42 6.36 1.08
C ALA A 10 10.74 4.88 1.31
N PHE A 11 10.01 4.24 2.21
CA PHE A 11 10.14 2.80 2.45
C PHE A 11 9.34 2.00 1.40
N ASP A 12 9.76 2.15 0.16
CA ASP A 12 9.14 1.59 -1.04
C ASP A 12 10.20 1.11 -2.03
N GLY A 13 9.81 0.28 -3.01
CA GLY A 13 10.65 -0.15 -4.13
C GLY A 13 10.82 0.89 -5.23
N GLU A 14 9.85 1.80 -5.31
CA GLU A 14 9.78 2.85 -6.32
C GLU A 14 9.67 4.23 -5.68
N ASP A 15 9.85 5.27 -6.49
CA ASP A 15 9.63 6.64 -6.06
C ASP A 15 8.15 6.91 -5.81
N ILE A 16 7.85 7.78 -4.85
CA ILE A 16 6.49 8.25 -4.62
C ILE A 16 6.01 9.02 -5.86
N LYS A 17 4.90 8.60 -6.44
CA LYS A 17 4.40 9.12 -7.72
C LYS A 17 3.45 10.30 -7.56
N ALA A 18 2.76 10.41 -6.43
CA ALA A 18 1.71 11.40 -6.21
C ALA A 18 1.73 12.01 -4.81
N GLY A 19 0.90 13.04 -4.61
CA GLY A 19 0.75 13.71 -3.32
C GLY A 19 1.90 14.66 -2.96
N PRO A 20 1.93 15.18 -1.74
CA PRO A 20 2.88 16.22 -1.30
C PRO A 20 4.33 15.74 -1.22
N PHE A 21 4.59 14.44 -1.31
CA PHE A 21 5.92 13.83 -1.29
C PHE A 21 6.33 13.20 -2.62
N ALA A 22 5.62 13.52 -3.71
CA ALA A 22 5.94 13.05 -5.05
C ALA A 22 7.41 13.33 -5.41
N GLY A 23 8.08 12.36 -6.01
CA GLY A 23 9.52 12.43 -6.35
C GLY A 23 10.46 12.01 -5.22
N THR A 24 9.94 11.63 -4.04
CA THR A 24 10.79 11.04 -3.00
C THR A 24 11.22 9.64 -3.43
N GLU A 25 12.52 9.40 -3.36
CA GLU A 25 13.15 8.17 -3.83
C GLU A 25 12.85 6.98 -2.94
N GLY A 26 12.55 5.82 -3.53
CA GLY A 26 12.31 4.58 -2.81
C GLY A 26 13.60 3.88 -2.39
N VAL A 27 13.67 3.36 -1.15
CA VAL A 27 14.85 2.65 -0.62
C VAL A 27 15.18 1.37 -1.41
N GLY A 28 14.18 0.76 -2.06
CA GLY A 28 14.38 -0.44 -2.88
C GLY A 28 15.35 -0.24 -4.04
N LYS A 29 15.45 0.98 -4.59
CA LYS A 29 16.43 1.34 -5.61
C LYS A 29 17.88 1.20 -5.15
N HIS A 30 18.10 1.27 -3.85
CA HIS A 30 19.42 1.13 -3.21
C HIS A 30 19.69 -0.27 -2.68
N GLY A 31 18.83 -1.25 -3.03
CA GLY A 31 18.98 -2.63 -2.61
C GLY A 31 18.58 -2.92 -1.17
N PHE A 32 17.92 -1.99 -0.49
CA PHE A 32 17.38 -2.25 0.84
C PHE A 32 16.07 -3.03 0.77
N PRO A 33 15.80 -3.91 1.74
CA PRO A 33 14.51 -4.57 1.85
C PRO A 33 13.41 -3.55 2.13
N TYR A 34 12.27 -3.72 1.51
CA TYR A 34 11.10 -2.84 1.67
C TYR A 34 9.81 -3.64 1.56
N PHE A 35 8.75 -3.06 2.08
CA PHE A 35 7.38 -3.47 1.77
C PHE A 35 6.48 -2.23 1.81
N ARG A 36 5.51 -2.17 0.90
CA ARG A 36 4.49 -1.13 0.94
C ARG A 36 3.54 -1.38 2.10
N ASN A 37 3.22 -0.34 2.85
CA ASN A 37 2.10 -0.39 3.78
C ASN A 37 0.81 -0.29 2.97
N ARG A 38 0.06 -1.39 2.91
CA ARG A 38 -1.16 -1.49 2.11
C ARG A 38 -2.37 -1.71 3.01
N CYS A 39 -3.46 -0.99 2.71
CA CYS A 39 -4.75 -1.19 3.34
C CYS A 39 -5.59 -2.11 2.47
N PHE A 40 -6.11 -3.18 3.05
CA PHE A 40 -6.97 -4.15 2.37
C PHE A 40 -8.35 -4.17 2.99
N ILE A 41 -9.36 -4.38 2.14
CA ILE A 41 -10.70 -4.73 2.59
C ILE A 41 -10.81 -6.25 2.49
N MET A 42 -11.14 -6.88 3.60
CA MET A 42 -11.23 -8.35 3.70
C MET A 42 -12.65 -8.79 4.00
N ALA A 43 -13.10 -9.85 3.34
CA ALA A 43 -14.32 -10.54 3.65
C ALA A 43 -14.04 -11.75 4.56
N LYS A 44 -15.00 -12.10 5.43
CA LYS A 44 -14.92 -13.32 6.23
C LYS A 44 -14.89 -14.55 5.32
N ALA A 45 -14.08 -15.54 5.65
CA ALA A 45 -14.08 -16.83 4.96
C ALA A 45 -15.49 -17.47 5.00
N GLY A 46 -15.97 -17.93 3.85
CA GLY A 46 -17.32 -18.47 3.70
C GLY A 46 -18.44 -17.41 3.62
N ALA A 47 -18.10 -16.13 3.43
CA ALA A 47 -19.08 -15.10 3.11
C ALA A 47 -19.79 -15.42 1.78
N ASP A 48 -21.04 -14.96 1.64
CA ASP A 48 -21.82 -15.14 0.42
C ASP A 48 -21.11 -14.51 -0.79
N GLU A 49 -20.81 -15.31 -1.80
CA GLU A 49 -20.01 -14.91 -2.97
C GLU A 49 -20.66 -13.77 -3.77
N ASN A 50 -22.00 -13.72 -3.84
CA ASN A 50 -22.71 -12.67 -4.54
C ASN A 50 -22.54 -11.32 -3.82
N LYS A 51 -22.59 -11.34 -2.48
CA LYS A 51 -22.37 -10.13 -1.67
C LYS A 51 -20.94 -9.65 -1.78
N VAL A 52 -19.97 -10.58 -1.73
CA VAL A 52 -18.54 -10.25 -1.91
C VAL A 52 -18.29 -9.64 -3.29
N SER A 53 -18.86 -10.24 -4.34
CA SER A 53 -18.76 -9.73 -5.71
C SER A 53 -19.37 -8.34 -5.87
N ALA A 54 -20.56 -8.12 -5.30
CA ALA A 54 -21.21 -6.81 -5.32
C ALA A 54 -20.38 -5.72 -4.60
N LEU A 55 -19.80 -6.06 -3.45
CA LEU A 55 -18.91 -5.17 -2.72
C LEU A 55 -17.62 -4.88 -3.49
N LYS A 56 -17.02 -5.87 -4.15
CA LYS A 56 -15.83 -5.67 -5.01
C LYS A 56 -16.14 -4.69 -6.14
N SER A 57 -17.29 -4.84 -6.81
CA SER A 57 -17.70 -3.92 -7.87
C SER A 57 -17.86 -2.49 -7.34
N LEU A 58 -18.60 -2.33 -6.24
CA LEU A 58 -18.83 -1.03 -5.62
C LEU A 58 -17.51 -0.34 -5.20
N TYR A 59 -16.61 -1.07 -4.55
CA TYR A 59 -15.30 -0.50 -4.18
C TYR A 59 -14.45 -0.18 -5.41
N GLY A 60 -14.51 -0.99 -6.46
CA GLY A 60 -13.84 -0.70 -7.72
C GLY A 60 -14.32 0.61 -8.35
N GLU A 61 -15.63 0.86 -8.35
CA GLU A 61 -16.22 2.11 -8.82
C GLU A 61 -15.80 3.31 -7.99
N ILE A 62 -15.85 3.19 -6.64
CA ILE A 62 -15.43 4.24 -5.71
C ILE A 62 -13.96 4.60 -5.90
N LEU A 63 -13.08 3.60 -6.01
CA LEU A 63 -11.64 3.83 -6.16
C LEU A 63 -11.25 4.31 -7.57
N ALA A 64 -12.11 4.13 -8.56
CA ALA A 64 -11.92 4.68 -9.90
C ALA A 64 -12.36 6.15 -10.02
N ASP A 65 -13.06 6.68 -9.01
CA ASP A 65 -13.47 8.07 -8.97
C ASP A 65 -12.28 8.99 -8.74
N ALA A 66 -12.11 10.00 -9.61
CA ALA A 66 -10.97 10.91 -9.55
C ALA A 66 -10.94 11.76 -8.29
N GLU A 67 -12.10 12.20 -7.77
CA GLU A 67 -12.17 13.01 -6.56
C GLU A 67 -11.76 12.19 -5.33
N VAL A 68 -12.15 10.90 -5.29
CA VAL A 68 -11.75 9.97 -4.24
C VAL A 68 -10.25 9.68 -4.31
N ALA A 69 -9.71 9.45 -5.51
CA ALA A 69 -8.29 9.21 -5.71
C ALA A 69 -7.44 10.42 -5.28
N ASP A 70 -7.85 11.62 -5.66
CA ASP A 70 -7.19 12.87 -5.28
C ASP A 70 -7.26 13.12 -3.76
N TRP A 71 -8.41 12.86 -3.15
CA TRP A 71 -8.55 12.97 -1.70
C TRP A 71 -7.66 11.97 -0.95
N LEU A 72 -7.63 10.72 -1.39
CA LEU A 72 -6.74 9.69 -0.81
C LEU A 72 -5.27 10.11 -0.92
N ALA A 73 -4.84 10.61 -2.07
CA ALA A 73 -3.45 11.00 -2.29
C ALA A 73 -3.02 12.23 -1.47
N ASN A 74 -3.89 13.23 -1.33
CA ASN A 74 -3.51 14.51 -0.73
C ASN A 74 -3.80 14.59 0.77
N GLU A 75 -4.90 13.99 1.24
CA GLU A 75 -5.31 14.05 2.64
C GLU A 75 -4.89 12.82 3.44
N MET A 76 -4.96 11.63 2.82
CA MET A 76 -4.64 10.36 3.49
C MET A 76 -3.23 9.86 3.17
N LEU A 77 -2.53 10.46 2.19
CA LEU A 77 -1.23 10.04 1.69
C LEU A 77 -1.22 8.57 1.22
N LEU A 78 -2.34 8.13 0.65
CA LEU A 78 -2.55 6.80 0.11
C LEU A 78 -2.70 6.87 -1.41
N GLU A 79 -2.00 6.00 -2.13
CA GLU A 79 -2.21 5.78 -3.56
C GLU A 79 -3.23 4.64 -3.76
N VAL A 80 -4.16 4.84 -4.71
CA VAL A 80 -5.05 3.76 -5.14
C VAL A 80 -4.23 2.75 -5.93
N ASP A 81 -4.31 1.49 -5.52
CA ASP A 81 -3.64 0.38 -6.18
C ASP A 81 -4.64 -0.75 -6.43
N THR A 82 -4.75 -1.17 -7.68
CA THR A 82 -5.59 -2.29 -8.08
C THR A 82 -4.75 -3.56 -8.16
N MET A 83 -4.92 -4.43 -7.19
CA MET A 83 -4.22 -5.72 -7.14
C MET A 83 -5.18 -6.87 -7.38
N SER A 84 -4.71 -7.90 -8.07
CA SER A 84 -5.40 -9.19 -8.12
C SER A 84 -5.31 -9.89 -6.75
N GLU A 85 -6.16 -10.87 -6.49
CA GLU A 85 -6.10 -11.69 -5.26
C GLU A 85 -4.75 -12.40 -5.12
N ALA A 86 -4.16 -12.84 -6.23
CA ALA A 86 -2.85 -13.47 -6.24
C ALA A 86 -1.73 -12.49 -5.84
N ASP A 87 -1.81 -11.23 -6.31
CA ASP A 87 -0.85 -10.19 -5.95
C ASP A 87 -0.99 -9.78 -4.48
N VAL A 88 -2.22 -9.73 -3.95
CA VAL A 88 -2.46 -9.49 -2.52
C VAL A 88 -1.84 -10.60 -1.68
N GLN A 89 -2.04 -11.87 -2.04
CA GLN A 89 -1.43 -13.00 -1.33
C GLN A 89 0.10 -12.95 -1.42
N ALA A 90 0.65 -12.70 -2.60
CA ALA A 90 2.09 -12.56 -2.78
C ALA A 90 2.68 -11.42 -1.94
N HIS A 91 1.96 -10.30 -1.82
CA HIS A 91 2.38 -9.19 -0.96
C HIS A 91 2.39 -9.60 0.52
N ILE A 92 1.35 -10.28 1.01
CA ILE A 92 1.28 -10.78 2.39
C ILE A 92 2.44 -11.75 2.67
N ASP A 93 2.70 -12.67 1.77
CA ASP A 93 3.79 -13.64 1.89
C ASP A 93 5.15 -12.94 1.91
N ASN A 94 5.34 -11.92 1.07
CA ASN A 94 6.57 -11.13 1.06
C ASN A 94 6.80 -10.40 2.38
N VAL A 95 5.77 -9.76 2.92
CA VAL A 95 5.85 -9.08 4.24
C VAL A 95 6.19 -10.09 5.33
N ALA A 96 5.52 -11.25 5.35
CA ALA A 96 5.80 -12.31 6.32
C ALA A 96 7.24 -12.83 6.22
N ASN A 97 7.77 -12.99 5.01
CA ASN A 97 9.15 -13.41 4.78
C ASN A 97 10.16 -12.38 5.29
N ILE A 98 9.94 -11.09 5.01
CA ILE A 98 10.80 -10.00 5.49
C ILE A 98 10.78 -9.97 7.03
N VAL A 99 9.61 -10.02 7.65
CA VAL A 99 9.47 -10.03 9.12
C VAL A 99 10.21 -11.24 9.70
N ASN A 100 10.06 -12.43 9.12
CA ASN A 100 10.75 -13.64 9.58
C ASN A 100 12.28 -13.55 9.42
N GLN A 101 12.76 -12.93 8.35
CA GLN A 101 14.19 -12.73 8.11
C GLN A 101 14.84 -11.83 9.18
N TYR A 102 14.12 -10.83 9.64
CA TYR A 102 14.64 -9.83 10.58
C TYR A 102 14.07 -9.95 11.99
N LYS A 103 13.31 -11.01 12.31
CA LYS A 103 12.67 -11.19 13.62
C LYS A 103 13.64 -11.08 14.81
N ASP A 104 14.84 -11.64 14.67
CA ASP A 104 15.83 -11.66 15.75
C ASP A 104 16.50 -10.28 15.98
N VAL A 105 16.32 -9.35 15.06
CA VAL A 105 16.78 -7.97 15.17
C VAL A 105 15.70 -7.07 15.78
N VAL A 106 14.43 -7.36 15.48
CA VAL A 106 13.28 -6.54 15.90
C VAL A 106 12.76 -6.92 17.29
N VAL A 107 12.85 -8.19 17.64
CA VAL A 107 12.41 -8.71 18.96
C VAL A 107 13.63 -8.79 19.88
N LYS A 108 13.97 -7.68 20.51
CA LYS A 108 14.89 -7.61 21.66
C LYS A 108 14.15 -7.09 22.86
#